data_65c4bdfe323011c8c6bc0284cb8ad769
#
_entry.id   65c4bdfe323011c8c6bc0284cb8ad769
#
_cell.length_a   1.000
_cell.length_b   1.000
_cell.length_c   1.000
_cell.angle_alpha   90.00
_cell.angle_beta   90.00
_cell.angle_gamma   90.00
#
_symmetry.space_group_name_H-M   'P 1'
#
loop_
_entity.id
_entity.type
_entity.pdbx_description
1 polymer ?
#
loop_
_entity_poly.entity_id
_entity_poly.type
_entity_poly.pdbx_seq_one_letter_code
_entity_poly.pdbx_strand_id
1 'polypeptide(L)'
;MTESKAPYGNESAIQAEIVKRLRAAGWYVIVTSQDRRTRKQLADIPDLICFRCGMTLLVECKTPMGQMRQGQVDFQCDMLPHLGRSLAYRVMRYPEDAEEWYD
;
A
#
# COMPACT_ATOMS: atom_id res chain seq x y z
N MET A 1 -19.55 -18.84 -11.45
CA MET A 1 -19.27 -18.40 -11.28
C MET A 1 -18.65 -18.32 -10.80
N THR A 2 -18.38 -18.15 -10.74
CA THR A 2 -17.92 -17.81 -10.31
C THR A 2 -17.29 -17.30 -10.05
N GLU A 3 -17.24 -17.37 -9.63
CA GLU A 3 -16.72 -16.51 -9.44
C GLU A 3 -15.38 -16.31 -9.50
N SER A 4 -14.87 -15.78 -10.02
CA SER A 4 -13.51 -15.40 -10.25
C SER A 4 -13.06 -14.27 -9.40
N LYS A 5 -13.86 -13.86 -8.47
CA LYS A 5 -13.51 -12.78 -7.56
C LYS A 5 -12.42 -13.20 -6.60
N ALA A 6 -11.47 -12.30 -6.39
CA ALA A 6 -10.50 -12.50 -5.32
C ALA A 6 -11.25 -12.61 -3.99
N PRO A 7 -10.72 -13.39 -3.04
CA PRO A 7 -11.39 -13.56 -1.76
C PRO A 7 -11.68 -12.26 -1.03
N TYR A 8 -10.90 -11.21 -1.31
CA TYR A 8 -11.03 -9.94 -0.61
C TYR A 8 -11.70 -8.86 -1.46
N GLY A 9 -12.18 -9.22 -2.66
CA GLY A 9 -12.87 -8.28 -3.52
C GLY A 9 -11.92 -7.45 -4.38
N ASN A 10 -12.32 -6.21 -4.63
CA ASN A 10 -11.55 -5.33 -5.50
C ASN A 10 -10.45 -4.62 -4.72
N GLU A 11 -9.67 -3.80 -5.44
CA GLU A 11 -8.54 -3.12 -4.84
C GLU A 11 -8.95 -2.21 -3.68
N SER A 12 -10.09 -1.52 -3.79
CA SER A 12 -10.56 -0.65 -2.70
C SER A 12 -10.86 -1.45 -1.44
N ALA A 13 -11.46 -2.63 -1.59
CA ALA A 13 -11.77 -3.46 -0.43
C ALA A 13 -10.49 -4.00 0.21
N ILE A 14 -9.52 -4.38 -0.61
CA ILE A 14 -8.23 -4.85 -0.12
C ILE A 14 -7.53 -3.73 0.62
N GLN A 15 -7.50 -2.52 0.04
CA GLN A 15 -6.87 -1.37 0.67
C GLN A 15 -7.51 -1.06 2.03
N ALA A 16 -8.85 -1.07 2.09
CA ALA A 16 -9.54 -0.78 3.34
C ALA A 16 -9.17 -1.77 4.42
N GLU A 17 -9.06 -3.03 4.06
CA GLU A 17 -8.69 -4.07 5.04
C GLU A 17 -7.24 -3.93 5.48
N ILE A 18 -6.35 -3.61 4.56
CA ILE A 18 -4.94 -3.37 4.88
C ILE A 18 -4.81 -2.20 5.86
N VAL A 19 -5.52 -1.09 5.57
CA VAL A 19 -5.51 0.08 6.45
C VAL A 19 -5.97 -0.30 7.85
N LYS A 20 -7.06 -1.06 7.93
CA LYS A 20 -7.61 -1.49 9.21
C LYS A 20 -6.59 -2.29 10.00
N ARG A 21 -5.91 -3.22 9.34
CA ARG A 21 -4.93 -4.08 10.02
C ARG A 21 -3.68 -3.31 10.43
N LEU A 22 -3.21 -2.40 9.59
CA LEU A 22 -2.06 -1.58 9.95
C LEU A 22 -2.37 -0.70 11.15
N ARG A 23 -3.55 -0.07 11.14
CA ARG A 23 -3.95 0.76 12.28
C ARG A 23 -4.09 -0.05 13.54
N ALA A 24 -4.64 -1.25 13.45
CA ALA A 24 -4.75 -2.13 14.60
C ALA A 24 -3.38 -2.51 15.16
N ALA A 25 -2.36 -2.54 14.32
CA ALA A 25 -0.99 -2.85 14.73
C ALA A 25 -0.21 -1.62 15.20
N GLY A 26 -0.88 -0.47 15.28
CA GLY A 26 -0.25 0.74 15.82
C GLY A 26 0.35 1.68 14.79
N TRP A 27 0.14 1.42 13.51
CA TRP A 27 0.61 2.33 12.47
C TRP A 27 -0.31 3.54 12.35
N TYR A 28 0.28 4.71 12.18
CA TYR A 28 -0.43 5.91 11.76
C TYR A 28 -0.47 5.87 10.24
N VAL A 29 -1.67 5.80 9.66
CA VAL A 29 -1.81 5.56 8.22
C VAL A 29 -2.44 6.77 7.55
N ILE A 30 -1.74 7.30 6.54
CA ILE A 30 -2.26 8.35 5.66
C ILE A 30 -2.64 7.68 4.34
N VAL A 31 -3.90 7.85 3.92
CA VAL A 31 -4.38 7.31 2.66
C VAL A 31 -4.27 8.41 1.61
N THR A 32 -3.31 8.25 0.70
CA THR A 32 -3.01 9.27 -0.31
C THR A 32 -3.96 9.23 -1.49
N SER A 33 -4.59 8.08 -1.72
CA SER A 33 -5.44 7.87 -2.89
C SER A 33 -6.88 8.28 -2.67
N GLN A 34 -7.18 8.94 -1.54
CA GLN A 34 -8.53 9.21 -1.12
C GLN A 34 -9.21 10.30 -1.95
N ASP A 35 -8.46 11.33 -2.35
CA ASP A 35 -9.02 12.48 -3.05
C ASP A 35 -8.71 12.37 -4.54
N ARG A 36 -9.76 12.31 -5.35
CA ARG A 36 -9.60 12.19 -6.79
C ARG A 36 -8.91 13.40 -7.43
N ARG A 37 -9.09 14.57 -6.86
CA ARG A 37 -8.51 15.77 -7.44
C ARG A 37 -7.01 15.83 -7.25
N THR A 38 -6.55 15.41 -6.09
CA THR A 38 -5.11 15.33 -5.85
C THR A 38 -4.53 14.07 -6.45
N ARG A 39 -5.34 13.04 -6.61
CA ARG A 39 -4.91 11.76 -7.15
C ARG A 39 -4.23 11.87 -8.50
N LYS A 40 -4.72 12.79 -9.34
CA LYS A 40 -4.13 12.97 -10.66
C LYS A 40 -2.68 13.42 -10.57
N GLN A 41 -2.39 14.31 -9.62
CA GLN A 41 -1.03 14.81 -9.42
C GLN A 41 -0.16 13.83 -8.64
N LEU A 42 -0.78 12.97 -7.85
CA LEU A 42 -0.08 12.05 -6.96
C LEU A 42 -0.23 10.60 -7.44
N ALA A 43 -0.45 10.42 -8.75
CA ALA A 43 -0.83 9.11 -9.28
C ALA A 43 0.24 8.05 -9.06
N ASP A 44 1.49 8.46 -8.97
CA ASP A 44 2.60 7.53 -8.90
C ASP A 44 3.13 7.30 -7.49
N ILE A 45 2.64 8.06 -6.50
CA ILE A 45 3.06 7.80 -5.13
C ILE A 45 2.23 6.66 -4.55
N PRO A 46 2.74 6.00 -3.50
CA PRO A 46 2.02 4.87 -2.89
C PRO A 46 0.67 5.28 -2.33
N ASP A 47 -0.24 4.32 -2.26
CA ASP A 47 -1.59 4.53 -1.74
C ASP A 47 -1.59 4.90 -0.26
N LEU A 48 -0.62 4.40 0.50
CA LEU A 48 -0.54 4.62 1.94
C LEU A 48 0.85 5.09 2.32
N ILE A 49 0.91 6.03 3.26
CA ILE A 49 2.14 6.42 3.94
C ILE A 49 1.91 6.15 5.41
N CYS A 50 2.73 5.32 6.02
CA CYS A 50 2.50 4.82 7.36
C CYS A 50 3.71 5.09 8.25
N PHE A 51 3.44 5.45 9.50
CA PHE A 51 4.48 5.75 10.48
C PHE A 51 4.26 4.95 11.75
N ARG A 52 5.34 4.39 12.28
CA ARG A 52 5.28 3.68 13.54
C ARG A 52 6.68 3.64 14.15
N CYS A 53 6.83 4.23 15.33
CA CYS A 53 8.07 4.12 16.13
C CYS A 53 9.32 4.41 15.30
N GLY A 54 9.33 5.53 14.60
CA GLY A 54 10.50 5.94 13.82
C GLY A 54 10.62 5.28 12.46
N MET A 55 9.71 4.38 12.12
CA MET A 55 9.71 3.68 10.84
C MET A 55 8.66 4.29 9.91
N THR A 56 9.02 4.50 8.65
CA THR A 56 8.09 4.90 7.60
C THR A 56 7.91 3.74 6.65
N LEU A 57 6.65 3.40 6.38
CA LEU A 57 6.31 2.31 5.47
C LEU A 57 5.43 2.87 4.36
N LEU A 58 5.91 2.76 3.13
CA LEU A 58 5.16 3.15 1.94
C LEU A 58 4.50 1.90 1.36
N VAL A 59 3.19 1.97 1.15
CA VAL A 59 2.43 0.79 0.71
C VAL A 59 1.67 1.11 -0.56
N GLU A 60 1.89 0.28 -1.57
CA GLU A 60 1.10 0.29 -2.79
C GLU A 60 0.14 -0.89 -2.70
N CYS A 61 -1.17 -0.62 -2.79
CA CYS A 61 -2.19 -1.66 -2.68
C CYS A 61 -2.61 -2.13 -4.06
N LYS A 62 -2.62 -3.42 -4.27
CA LYS A 62 -3.01 -4.04 -5.55
C LYS A 62 -3.85 -5.27 -5.28
N THR A 63 -4.68 -5.65 -6.25
CA THR A 63 -5.29 -6.98 -6.22
C THR A 63 -4.21 -8.03 -6.51
N PRO A 64 -4.46 -9.29 -6.18
CA PRO A 64 -3.47 -10.35 -6.46
C PRO A 64 -3.03 -10.40 -7.91
N MET A 65 -3.91 -10.08 -8.85
CA MET A 65 -3.61 -10.11 -10.28
C MET A 65 -3.35 -8.73 -10.86
N GLY A 66 -3.47 -7.68 -10.05
CA GLY A 66 -3.27 -6.32 -10.52
C GLY A 66 -1.81 -6.05 -10.87
N GLN A 67 -1.60 -5.22 -11.89
CA GLN A 67 -0.26 -4.91 -12.34
C GLN A 67 0.12 -3.49 -11.98
N MET A 68 1.40 -3.30 -11.72
CA MET A 68 1.95 -1.98 -11.45
C MET A 68 1.97 -1.17 -12.74
N ARG A 69 1.55 0.10 -12.66
CA ARG A 69 1.74 1.01 -13.79
C ARG A 69 3.20 1.42 -13.85
N GLN A 70 3.63 1.86 -15.04
CA GLN A 70 5.03 2.23 -15.21
C GLN A 70 5.48 3.29 -14.22
N GLY A 71 4.65 4.32 -13.99
CA GLY A 71 5.00 5.36 -13.03
C GLY A 71 5.17 4.82 -11.61
N GLN A 72 4.38 3.82 -11.23
CA GLN A 72 4.53 3.17 -9.92
C GLN A 72 5.83 2.38 -9.84
N VAL A 73 6.20 1.71 -10.92
CA VAL A 73 7.47 0.99 -10.98
C VAL A 73 8.62 1.97 -10.89
N ASP A 74 8.52 3.09 -11.61
CA ASP A 74 9.55 4.13 -11.58
C ASP A 74 9.71 4.70 -10.19
N PHE A 75 8.60 4.95 -9.49
CA PHE A 75 8.65 5.43 -8.11
C PHE A 75 9.37 4.42 -7.22
N GLN A 76 9.04 3.16 -7.36
CA GLN A 76 9.67 2.10 -6.57
C GLN A 76 11.17 2.07 -6.81
N CYS A 77 11.58 2.17 -8.07
CA CYS A 77 13.01 2.19 -8.42
C CYS A 77 13.71 3.40 -7.82
N ASP A 78 13.06 4.56 -7.86
CA ASP A 78 13.62 5.78 -7.31
C ASP A 78 13.79 5.70 -5.80
N MET A 79 12.96 4.90 -5.13
CA MET A 79 13.04 4.74 -3.69
C MET A 79 14.14 3.78 -3.25
N LEU A 80 14.60 2.90 -4.12
CA LEU A 80 15.56 1.86 -3.72
C LEU A 80 16.79 2.40 -2.98
N PRO A 81 17.44 3.49 -3.42
CA PRO A 81 18.61 3.99 -2.70
C PRO A 81 18.30 4.52 -1.30
N HIS A 82 17.05 4.79 -1.02
CA HIS A 82 16.63 5.42 0.22
C HIS A 82 16.06 4.43 1.24
N LEU A 83 15.84 3.20 0.82
CA LEU A 83 15.29 2.17 1.70
C LEU A 83 16.33 1.73 2.71
N GLY A 84 15.88 1.38 3.91
CA GLY A 84 16.78 0.95 4.96
C GLY A 84 16.05 0.78 6.27
N ARG A 85 16.72 1.13 7.36
CA ARG A 85 16.19 0.89 8.69
C ARG A 85 14.93 1.65 9.00
N SER A 86 14.79 2.86 8.47
CA SER A 86 13.66 3.71 8.82
C SER A 86 12.69 3.95 7.68
N LEU A 87 12.92 3.34 6.52
CA LEU A 87 12.04 3.51 5.36
C LEU A 87 11.93 2.19 4.61
N ALA A 88 10.71 1.71 4.43
CA ALA A 88 10.43 0.52 3.65
C ALA A 88 9.35 0.81 2.62
N TYR A 89 9.35 0.03 1.56
CA TYR A 89 8.33 0.11 0.51
C TYR A 89 7.81 -1.31 0.26
N ARG A 90 6.48 -1.45 0.20
CA ARG A 90 5.86 -2.75 -0.06
C ARG A 90 4.68 -2.61 -1.00
N VAL A 91 4.54 -3.60 -1.87
CA VAL A 91 3.31 -3.80 -2.63
C VAL A 91 2.53 -4.87 -1.88
N MET A 92 1.35 -4.51 -1.40
CA MET A 92 0.51 -5.43 -0.63
C MET A 92 -0.69 -5.83 -1.47
N ARG A 93 -0.84 -7.13 -1.67
CA ARG A 93 -1.89 -7.70 -2.51
C ARG A 93 -2.94 -8.45 -1.71
N TYR A 94 -2.63 -8.74 -0.45
CA TYR A 94 -3.50 -9.47 0.46
C TYR A 94 -3.52 -8.74 1.78
N PRO A 95 -4.67 -8.72 2.48
CA PRO A 95 -4.71 -8.10 3.81
C PRO A 95 -3.67 -8.68 4.76
N GLU A 96 -3.37 -9.97 4.62
CA GLU A 96 -2.39 -10.63 5.48
C GLU A 96 -0.98 -10.04 5.31
N ASP A 97 -0.69 -9.40 4.19
CA ASP A 97 0.62 -8.80 3.97
C ASP A 97 0.92 -7.72 5.00
N ALA A 98 -0.12 -7.10 5.56
CA ALA A 98 0.05 -6.07 6.58
C ALA A 98 0.60 -6.66 7.89
N GLU A 99 0.42 -7.94 8.12
CA GLU A 99 0.80 -8.56 9.38
C GLU A 99 2.29 -8.79 9.52
N GLU A 100 3.02 -8.72 8.41
CA GLU A 100 4.46 -8.88 8.45
C GLU A 100 5.17 -7.75 9.19
N TRP A 101 4.46 -6.67 9.47
CA TRP A 101 5.05 -5.46 10.05
C TRP A 101 4.64 -5.25 11.50
N TYR A 102 4.19 -6.30 12.17
CA TYR A 102 3.70 -6.19 13.52
C TYR A 102 4.80 -6.24 14.57
N ASP A 103 5.95 -6.66 14.22
CA ASP A 103 7.05 -6.79 15.19
C ASP A 103 7.65 -5.46 15.56
#